data_70292cf23613ef3c26be607b62bb7f28
#
_entry.id   70292cf23613ef3c26be607b62bb7f28
#
_cell.length_a   1.000
_cell.length_b   1.000
_cell.length_c   1.000
_cell.angle_alpha   90.00
_cell.angle_beta   90.00
_cell.angle_gamma   90.00
#
_symmetry.space_group_name_H-M   'P 1'
#
loop_
_entity.id
_entity.type
_entity.pdbx_description
1 polymer ?
#
loop_
_entity_poly.entity_id
_entity_poly.type
_entity_poly.pdbx_seq_one_letter_code
_entity_poly.pdbx_strand_id
1 'polypeptide(L)' 'MTIDELKKVPFRETCHMAMEGEYTTTYMSKDGRLGFCDHVPRDKYGMVKKGGRAVRHFMIDGKVYKSKKKFLKAIKDFNP' A
#
# COMPACT_ATOMS: atom_id res chain seq x y z
N MET A 1 -3.44 -4.80 17.28
CA MET A 1 -3.20 -5.93 16.35
C MET A 1 -1.74 -6.32 16.37
N THR A 2 -1.45 -7.59 16.43
CA THR A 2 -0.07 -8.09 16.33
C THR A 2 0.37 -8.20 14.87
N ILE A 3 1.68 -8.29 14.65
CA ILE A 3 2.23 -8.48 13.31
C ILE A 3 1.78 -9.82 12.71
N ASP A 4 1.68 -10.86 13.54
CA ASP A 4 1.20 -12.17 13.08
C ASP A 4 -0.27 -12.12 12.63
N GLU A 5 -1.09 -11.37 13.34
CA GLU A 5 -2.48 -11.12 12.92
C GLU A 5 -2.52 -10.36 11.60
N LEU A 6 -1.67 -9.34 11.44
CA LEU A 6 -1.59 -8.56 10.21
C LEU A 6 -1.23 -9.44 9.00
N LYS A 7 -0.30 -10.38 9.17
CA LYS A 7 0.10 -11.30 8.09
C LYS A 7 -1.04 -12.20 7.62
N LYS A 8 -2.05 -12.41 8.44
CA LYS A 8 -3.21 -13.24 8.12
C LYS A 8 -4.36 -12.46 7.47
N VAL A 9 -4.27 -11.13 7.46
CA VAL A 9 -5.32 -10.31 6.84
C VAL A 9 -5.28 -10.49 5.33
N PRO A 10 -6.40 -10.90 4.71
CA PRO A 10 -6.45 -10.98 3.25
C PRO A 10 -6.62 -9.58 2.66
N PHE A 11 -5.72 -9.21 1.76
CA PHE A 11 -5.82 -7.97 0.99
C PHE A 11 -6.20 -8.30 -0.44
N ARG A 12 -7.02 -7.44 -1.05
CA ARG A 12 -7.40 -7.58 -2.45
C ARG A 12 -7.17 -6.26 -3.18
N GLU A 13 -6.85 -6.35 -4.45
CA GLU A 13 -6.70 -5.20 -5.31
C GLU A 13 -8.07 -4.51 -5.47
N THR A 14 -8.15 -3.25 -5.12
CA THR A 14 -9.37 -2.44 -5.24
C THR A 14 -9.28 -1.40 -6.34
N CYS A 15 -8.08 -0.97 -6.69
CA CYS A 15 -7.88 0.06 -7.68
C CYS A 15 -6.50 -0.09 -8.32
N HIS A 16 -6.46 0.07 -9.65
CA HIS A 16 -5.21 0.15 -10.40
C HIS A 16 -5.32 1.33 -11.34
N MET A 17 -4.42 2.30 -11.20
CA MET A 17 -4.46 3.52 -11.98
C MET A 17 -3.12 3.81 -12.64
N ALA A 18 -3.19 4.23 -13.90
CA ALA A 18 -2.05 4.80 -14.59
C ALA A 18 -2.06 6.32 -14.33
N MET A 19 -1.10 6.77 -13.55
CA MET A 19 -0.89 8.18 -13.25
C MET A 19 0.24 8.72 -14.12
N GLU A 20 0.37 10.04 -14.21
CA GLU A 20 1.52 10.63 -14.87
C GLU A 20 2.81 10.23 -14.13
N GLY A 21 3.69 9.52 -14.84
CA GLY A 21 4.96 9.09 -14.30
C GLY A 21 4.95 7.85 -13.42
N GLU A 22 3.77 7.27 -13.10
CA GLU A 22 3.71 6.08 -12.27
C GLU A 22 2.45 5.25 -12.50
N TYR A 23 2.54 3.97 -12.14
CA TYR A 23 1.38 3.11 -11.92
C TYR A 23 1.12 3.00 -10.43
N THR A 24 -0.14 3.14 -10.04
CA THR A 24 -0.57 3.05 -8.65
C THR A 24 -1.57 1.91 -8.49
N THR A 25 -1.28 0.97 -7.59
CA THR A 25 -2.18 -0.14 -7.28
C THR A 25 -2.51 -0.13 -5.80
N THR A 26 -3.79 -0.11 -5.47
CA THR A 26 -4.26 -0.08 -4.09
C THR A 26 -4.85 -1.43 -3.69
N TYR A 27 -4.46 -1.91 -2.52
CA TYR A 27 -4.96 -3.15 -1.92
C TYR A 27 -5.60 -2.81 -0.58
N MET A 28 -6.78 -3.37 -0.32
CA MET A 28 -7.51 -3.09 0.92
C MET A 28 -7.95 -4.39 1.59
N SER A 29 -8.05 -4.35 2.90
CA SER A 29 -8.71 -5.42 3.67
C SER A 29 -10.21 -5.40 3.39
N LYS A 30 -10.90 -6.49 3.74
CA LYS A 30 -12.33 -6.66 3.49
C LYS A 30 -13.18 -5.53 4.08
N ASP A 31 -12.82 -5.07 5.29
CA ASP A 31 -13.54 -3.99 5.98
C ASP A 31 -13.09 -2.59 5.54
N GLY A 32 -12.06 -2.50 4.68
CA GLY A 32 -11.55 -1.22 4.19
C GLY A 32 -10.73 -0.41 5.18
N ARG A 33 -10.44 -0.95 6.37
CA ARG A 33 -9.71 -0.23 7.40
C ARG A 33 -8.21 -0.27 7.24
N LEU A 34 -7.69 -1.38 6.71
CA LEU A 34 -6.25 -1.56 6.45
C LEU A 34 -6.00 -1.64 4.95
N GLY A 35 -4.88 -1.11 4.51
CA GLY A 35 -4.50 -1.19 3.12
C GLY A 35 -3.07 -0.78 2.86
N PHE A 36 -2.67 -0.94 1.61
CA PHE A 36 -1.40 -0.42 1.12
C PHE A 36 -1.55 -0.06 -0.35
N CYS A 37 -0.69 0.84 -0.79
CA CYS A 37 -0.69 1.33 -2.15
C CYS A 37 0.72 1.26 -2.71
N ASP A 38 0.88 0.57 -3.83
CA ASP A 38 2.16 0.44 -4.51
C ASP A 38 2.25 1.47 -5.63
N HIS A 39 3.33 2.23 -5.65
CA HIS A 39 3.66 3.21 -6.68
C HIS A 39 4.85 2.70 -7.46
N VAL A 40 4.66 2.43 -8.75
CA VAL A 40 5.71 1.92 -9.63
C VAL A 40 6.00 2.96 -10.71
N PRO A 41 7.24 3.50 -10.80
CA PRO A 41 7.56 4.49 -11.82
C PRO A 41 7.39 3.91 -13.23
N ARG A 42 6.86 4.72 -14.14
CA ARG A 42 6.74 4.38 -15.56
C ARG A 42 7.44 5.41 -16.41
N ASP A 43 7.89 4.98 -17.59
CA ASP A 43 8.50 5.86 -18.56
C ASP A 43 7.45 6.55 -19.44
N LYS A 44 7.91 7.40 -20.36
CA LYS A 44 7.06 8.15 -21.30
C LYS A 44 6.25 7.24 -22.25
N TYR A 45 6.64 5.98 -22.39
CA TYR A 45 5.96 4.99 -23.24
C TYR A 45 4.96 4.14 -22.48
N GLY A 46 4.76 4.40 -21.18
CA GLY A 46 3.85 3.64 -20.33
C GLY A 46 4.41 2.32 -19.82
N MET A 47 5.69 2.06 -20.04
CA MET A 47 6.36 0.86 -19.52
C MET A 47 6.94 1.10 -18.14
N VAL A 48 7.05 0.05 -17.32
CA VAL A 48 7.73 0.17 -16.04
C VAL A 48 9.14 0.68 -16.26
N LYS A 49 9.48 1.77 -15.57
CA LYS A 49 10.79 2.41 -15.74
C LYS A 49 11.91 1.49 -15.30
N LYS A 50 12.86 1.22 -16.19
CA LYS A 50 14.03 0.41 -15.89
C LYS A 50 14.87 1.07 -14.79
N GLY A 51 15.17 0.31 -13.74
CA GLY A 51 15.90 0.81 -12.58
C GLY A 51 15.06 1.63 -11.61
N GLY A 52 13.77 1.83 -11.90
CA GLY A 52 12.83 2.47 -10.97
C GLY A 52 12.50 1.55 -9.80
N ARG A 53 12.35 2.14 -8.60
CA ARG A 53 11.96 1.40 -7.41
C ARG A 53 10.48 1.58 -7.12
N ALA A 54 9.80 0.48 -6.83
CA ALA A 54 8.44 0.53 -6.31
C ALA A 54 8.47 1.09 -4.88
N VAL A 55 7.53 1.98 -4.60
CA VAL A 55 7.36 2.56 -3.27
C VAL A 55 6.00 2.13 -2.74
N ARG A 56 5.97 1.62 -1.52
CA ARG A 56 4.72 1.20 -0.86
C ARG A 56 4.37 2.17 0.25
N HIS A 57 3.15 2.69 0.21
CA HIS A 57 2.55 3.43 1.31
C HIS A 57 1.50 2.56 1.97
N PHE A 58 1.33 2.73 3.28
CA PHE A 58 0.40 1.93 4.09
C PHE A 58 -0.73 2.81 4.61
N MET A 59 -1.87 2.19 4.91
CA MET A 59 -3.05 2.93 5.38
C MET A 59 -3.71 2.21 6.55
N ILE A 60 -4.12 3.01 7.55
CA ILE A 60 -4.93 2.57 8.69
C ILE A 60 -6.05 3.59 8.85
N ASP A 61 -7.31 3.14 8.73
CA ASP A 61 -8.50 4.00 8.89
C ASP A 61 -8.40 5.31 8.08
N GLY A 62 -7.90 5.22 6.84
CA GLY A 62 -7.77 6.37 5.96
C GLY A 62 -6.51 7.21 6.15
N LYS A 63 -5.72 6.95 7.19
CA LYS A 63 -4.46 7.65 7.40
C LYS A 63 -3.33 6.96 6.66
N VAL A 64 -2.54 7.73 5.90
CA VAL A 64 -1.43 7.23 5.11
C VAL A 64 -0.13 7.27 5.90
N TYR A 65 0.61 6.16 5.87
CA TYR A 65 1.93 6.02 6.45
C TYR A 65 2.92 5.72 5.33
N LYS A 66 3.88 6.60 5.11
CA LYS A 66 4.91 6.42 4.07
C LYS A 66 6.05 5.52 4.53
N SER A 67 6.19 5.32 5.83
CA SER A 67 7.23 4.50 6.44
C SER A 67 6.63 3.19 6.98
N LYS A 68 7.19 2.06 6.56
CA LYS A 68 6.81 0.75 7.08
C LYS A 68 7.00 0.67 8.60
N LYS A 69 8.08 1.25 9.10
CA LYS A 69 8.37 1.27 10.55
C LYS A 69 7.27 2.00 11.33
N LYS A 70 6.84 3.17 10.84
CA LYS A 70 5.76 3.94 11.48
C LYS A 70 4.43 3.22 11.39
N PHE A 71 4.15 2.58 10.25
CA PHE A 71 2.95 1.78 10.06
C PHE A 71 2.90 0.61 11.05
N LEU A 72 3.98 -0.15 11.18
CA LEU A 72 4.05 -1.30 12.09
C LEU A 72 3.92 -0.87 13.55
N LYS A 73 4.44 0.32 13.89
CA LYS A 73 4.26 0.88 15.23
C LYS A 73 2.78 1.22 15.48
N ALA A 74 2.11 1.81 14.52
CA ALA A 74 0.69 2.16 14.63
C ALA A 74 -0.22 0.93 14.65
N ILE A 75 0.16 -0.16 13.99
CA ILE A 75 -0.59 -1.41 13.97
C ILE A 75 -0.76 -1.99 15.38
N LYS A 76 0.22 -1.81 16.25
CA LYS A 76 0.14 -2.31 17.64
C LYS A 76 -1.04 -1.71 18.40
N ASP A 77 -1.43 -0.49 18.06
CA ASP A 77 -2.55 0.22 18.69
C ASP A 77 -3.87 0.03 17.94
N PHE A 78 -3.84 -0.67 16.80
CA PHE A 78 -5.01 -0.90 15.99
C PHE A 78 -5.88 -2.02 16.56
N ASN A 79 -7.18 -1.72 16.75
CA ASN A 79 -8.19 -2.69 17.18
C ASN A 79 -9.06 -3.09 15.98
N PRO A 80 -8.94 -4.33 15.52
CA PRO A 80 -9.76 -4.82 14.41
C PRO A 80 -11.24 -4.90 14.72
#